data_4c22dba992108f0762c27b4d90978210
#
_entry.id   4c22dba992108f0762c27b4d90978210
#
_cell.length_a   1.000
_cell.length_b   1.000
_cell.length_c   1.000
_cell.angle_alpha   90.00
_cell.angle_beta   90.00
_cell.angle_gamma   90.00
#
_symmetry.space_group_name_H-M   'P 1'
#
loop_
_entity.id
_entity.type
_entity.pdbx_description
1 polymer ?
#
loop_
_entity_poly.entity_id
_entity_poly.type
_entity_poly.pdbx_seq_one_letter_code
_entity_poly.pdbx_strand_id
1 'polypeptide(L)'
;MYIYLMKKLIVALIFIAAFSLKSSAQTFSAEDFKANLGKTKTLCDEVSSIKIFSDTLTLINMGGNYPNQKYTIAIKGNKITLDWANLKGKKLCVTGVYELHKGRPEIVAAQPQQIAFP
;
A
#
# COMPACT_ATOMS: atom_id res chain seq x y z
N MET A 1 -0.70 21.01 43.62
CA MET A 1 0.23 19.90 43.32
C MET A 1 -0.49 18.64 42.87
N TYR A 2 -1.54 18.25 43.56
CA TYR A 2 -2.32 17.07 43.19
C TYR A 2 -3.01 17.18 41.81
N ILE A 3 -3.60 18.32 41.52
CA ILE A 3 -4.26 18.60 40.22
C ILE A 3 -3.25 18.65 39.08
N TYR A 4 -2.04 19.11 39.33
CA TYR A 4 -0.96 19.19 38.35
C TYR A 4 -0.52 17.80 37.86
N LEU A 5 -0.43 16.83 38.74
CA LEU A 5 -0.08 15.44 38.40
C LEU A 5 -1.17 14.77 37.54
N MET A 6 -2.44 15.02 37.84
CA MET A 6 -3.56 14.50 37.06
C MET A 6 -3.56 15.05 35.63
N LYS A 7 -3.25 16.36 35.47
CA LYS A 7 -3.17 16.97 34.14
C LYS A 7 -2.07 16.34 33.29
N LYS A 8 -0.91 16.03 33.88
CA LYS A 8 0.18 15.35 33.16
C LYS A 8 -0.20 13.95 32.67
N LEU A 9 -0.93 13.19 33.47
CA LEU A 9 -1.38 11.86 33.11
C LEU A 9 -2.36 11.90 31.94
N ILE A 10 -3.29 12.84 31.93
CA ILE A 10 -4.28 13.01 30.85
C ILE A 10 -3.58 13.37 29.54
N VAL A 11 -2.60 14.26 29.56
CA VAL A 11 -1.85 14.66 28.36
C VAL A 11 -1.06 13.47 27.80
N ALA A 12 -0.47 12.65 28.65
CA ALA A 12 0.25 11.45 28.21
C ALA A 12 -0.68 10.43 27.53
N LEU A 13 -1.88 10.22 28.05
CA LEU A 13 -2.88 9.32 27.46
C LEU A 13 -3.35 9.82 26.08
N ILE A 14 -3.60 11.10 25.92
CA ILE A 14 -3.98 11.71 24.65
C ILE A 14 -2.88 11.52 23.61
N PHE A 15 -1.63 11.70 24.01
CA PHE A 15 -0.47 11.52 23.12
C PHE A 15 -0.35 10.08 22.62
N ILE A 16 -0.55 9.08 23.47
CA ILE A 16 -0.52 7.66 23.09
C ILE A 16 -1.66 7.34 22.14
N ALA A 17 -2.87 7.84 22.34
CA ALA A 17 -4.01 7.66 21.47
C ALA A 17 -3.77 8.27 20.08
N ALA A 18 -3.20 9.48 20.00
CA ALA A 18 -2.86 10.11 18.74
C ALA A 18 -1.79 9.35 17.97
N PHE A 19 -0.82 8.73 18.66
CA PHE A 19 0.21 7.93 18.02
C PHE A 19 -0.34 6.64 17.41
N SER A 20 -1.29 5.96 18.07
CA SER A 20 -1.89 4.72 17.57
C SER A 20 -2.77 4.91 16.33
N LEU A 21 -3.24 6.13 16.05
CA LEU A 21 -4.07 6.44 14.88
C LEU A 21 -3.26 6.61 13.58
N LYS A 22 -1.93 6.58 13.64
CA LYS A 22 -1.07 6.84 12.48
C LYS A 22 -0.66 5.60 11.68
N SER A 23 -1.06 4.41 12.08
CA SER A 23 -0.51 3.15 11.55
C SER A 23 -1.40 2.44 10.52
N SER A 24 -2.51 3.02 10.07
CA SER A 24 -3.41 2.34 9.15
C SER A 24 -3.03 2.56 7.69
N ALA A 25 -2.93 1.46 6.94
CA ALA A 25 -2.82 1.49 5.50
C ALA A 25 -4.13 1.98 4.88
N GLN A 26 -4.03 2.67 3.75
CA GLN A 26 -5.19 3.27 3.10
C GLN A 26 -5.87 2.31 2.13
N THR A 27 -7.18 2.50 1.95
CA THR A 27 -7.95 1.91 0.87
C THR A 27 -7.84 2.83 -0.35
N PHE A 28 -7.83 2.25 -1.55
CA PHE A 28 -7.69 3.02 -2.79
C PHE A 28 -8.89 3.97 -2.99
N SER A 29 -8.57 5.21 -3.34
CA SER A 29 -9.50 6.22 -3.84
C SER A 29 -8.84 6.91 -5.03
N ALA A 30 -9.54 6.98 -6.17
CA ALA A 30 -8.99 7.58 -7.38
C ALA A 30 -8.65 9.06 -7.18
N GLU A 31 -9.48 9.78 -6.43
CA GLU A 31 -9.25 11.20 -6.14
C GLU A 31 -8.04 11.39 -5.24
N ASP A 32 -7.93 10.58 -4.18
CA ASP A 32 -6.79 10.63 -3.26
C ASP A 32 -5.50 10.24 -3.97
N PHE A 33 -5.55 9.24 -4.84
CA PHE A 33 -4.37 8.83 -5.61
C PHE A 33 -3.85 9.96 -6.49
N LYS A 34 -4.74 10.63 -7.24
CA LYS A 34 -4.36 11.75 -8.09
C LYS A 34 -3.84 12.95 -7.29
N ALA A 35 -4.44 13.22 -6.13
CA ALA A 35 -4.00 14.31 -5.26
C ALA A 35 -2.63 14.07 -4.63
N ASN A 36 -2.18 12.82 -4.58
CA ASN A 36 -0.93 12.43 -3.92
C ASN A 36 0.13 11.86 -4.87
N LEU A 37 0.03 12.14 -6.16
CA LEU A 37 1.06 11.74 -7.13
C LEU A 37 2.44 12.23 -6.71
N GLY A 38 3.44 11.37 -6.83
CA GLY A 38 4.81 11.66 -6.43
C GLY A 38 5.10 11.41 -4.95
N LYS A 39 4.09 11.11 -4.15
CA LYS A 39 4.26 10.80 -2.72
C LYS A 39 4.34 9.29 -2.49
N THR A 40 5.12 8.90 -1.49
CA THR A 40 5.21 7.50 -1.07
C THR A 40 4.10 7.20 -0.06
N LYS A 41 3.27 6.22 -0.37
CA LYS A 41 2.15 5.81 0.46
C LYS A 41 1.94 4.30 0.40
N THR A 42 1.11 3.77 1.27
CA THR A 42 0.80 2.35 1.35
C THR A 42 -0.67 2.11 1.00
N LEU A 43 -0.91 1.19 0.08
CA LEU A 43 -2.24 0.71 -0.29
C LEU A 43 -2.34 -0.77 -0.06
N CYS A 44 -3.49 -1.22 0.42
CA CYS A 44 -3.83 -2.62 0.59
C CYS A 44 -5.11 -2.91 -0.17
N ASP A 45 -5.15 -4.02 -0.91
CA ASP A 45 -6.35 -4.49 -1.59
C ASP A 45 -6.19 -5.98 -1.93
N GLU A 46 -7.20 -6.53 -2.54
CA GLU A 46 -7.20 -7.92 -3.01
C GLU A 46 -6.52 -8.02 -4.37
N VAL A 47 -5.66 -9.03 -4.52
CA VAL A 47 -5.04 -9.37 -5.80
C VAL A 47 -6.10 -10.00 -6.72
N SER A 48 -6.38 -9.36 -7.84
CA SER A 48 -7.38 -9.84 -8.80
C SER A 48 -6.78 -10.67 -9.90
N SER A 49 -5.64 -10.25 -10.45
CA SER A 49 -4.95 -10.98 -11.49
C SER A 49 -3.47 -10.66 -11.51
N ILE A 50 -2.69 -11.54 -12.13
CA ILE A 50 -1.24 -11.41 -12.22
C ILE A 50 -0.82 -11.71 -13.64
N LYS A 51 0.08 -10.91 -14.18
CA LYS A 51 0.70 -11.17 -15.48
C LYS A 51 2.21 -11.10 -15.37
N ILE A 52 2.85 -12.23 -15.55
CA ILE A 52 4.31 -12.33 -15.56
C ILE A 52 4.79 -12.16 -17.01
N PHE A 53 5.49 -11.04 -17.27
CA PHE A 53 6.04 -10.76 -18.59
C PHE A 53 7.44 -11.36 -18.76
N SER A 54 8.22 -11.34 -17.70
CA SER A 54 9.58 -11.85 -17.66
C SER A 54 10.01 -12.09 -16.24
N ASP A 55 11.22 -12.55 -16.03
CA ASP A 55 11.82 -12.70 -14.68
C ASP A 55 12.11 -11.37 -13.99
N THR A 56 12.01 -10.24 -14.72
CA THR A 56 12.24 -8.90 -14.18
C THR A 56 11.03 -7.97 -14.25
N LEU A 57 9.88 -8.45 -14.73
CA LEU A 57 8.66 -7.65 -14.76
C LEU A 57 7.42 -8.53 -14.55
N THR A 58 6.70 -8.25 -13.48
CA THR A 58 5.39 -8.84 -13.19
C THR A 58 4.41 -7.74 -12.83
N LEU A 59 3.21 -7.78 -13.40
CA LEU A 59 2.14 -6.84 -13.07
C LEU A 59 1.10 -7.54 -12.21
N ILE A 60 0.75 -6.91 -11.10
CA ILE A 60 -0.30 -7.37 -10.19
C ILE A 60 -1.45 -6.37 -10.27
N ASN A 61 -2.61 -6.82 -10.74
CA ASN A 61 -3.80 -5.99 -10.82
C ASN A 61 -4.59 -6.09 -9.52
N MET A 62 -4.84 -4.95 -8.91
CA MET A 62 -5.43 -4.83 -7.59
C MET A 62 -6.85 -4.30 -7.67
N GLY A 63 -7.76 -4.94 -6.90
CA GLY A 63 -9.13 -4.47 -6.76
C GLY A 63 -10.00 -4.57 -8.00
N GLY A 64 -9.66 -5.43 -8.93
CA GLY A 64 -10.39 -5.68 -10.17
C GLY A 64 -9.51 -6.28 -11.25
N ASN A 65 -10.11 -7.02 -12.16
CA ASN A 65 -9.38 -7.61 -13.30
C ASN A 65 -9.08 -6.56 -14.36
N TYR A 66 -7.99 -6.75 -15.10
CA TYR A 66 -7.66 -5.90 -16.24
C TYR A 66 -8.79 -5.92 -17.27
N PRO A 67 -9.25 -4.78 -17.83
CA PRO A 67 -8.72 -3.41 -17.64
C PRO A 67 -9.44 -2.60 -16.53
N ASN A 68 -10.20 -3.24 -15.65
CA ASN A 68 -11.02 -2.57 -14.63
C ASN A 68 -10.37 -2.55 -13.24
N GLN A 69 -9.09 -2.84 -13.13
CA GLN A 69 -8.37 -2.78 -11.87
C GLN A 69 -8.32 -1.35 -11.32
N LYS A 70 -8.35 -1.22 -10.00
CA LYS A 70 -8.23 0.08 -9.33
C LYS A 70 -6.83 0.66 -9.48
N TYR A 71 -5.81 -0.17 -9.34
CA TYR A 71 -4.41 0.18 -9.56
C TYR A 71 -3.61 -1.07 -9.87
N THR A 72 -2.39 -0.88 -10.36
CA THR A 72 -1.47 -1.95 -10.70
C THR A 72 -0.20 -1.80 -9.89
N ILE A 73 0.31 -2.92 -9.37
CA ILE A 73 1.65 -2.98 -8.81
C ILE A 73 2.57 -3.54 -9.88
N ALA A 74 3.57 -2.76 -10.28
CA ALA A 74 4.60 -3.23 -11.20
C ALA A 74 5.81 -3.71 -10.39
N ILE A 75 6.00 -5.02 -10.35
CA ILE A 75 7.16 -5.63 -9.72
C ILE A 75 8.30 -5.61 -10.72
N LYS A 76 9.33 -4.82 -10.46
CA LYS A 76 10.50 -4.68 -11.31
C LYS A 76 11.74 -5.27 -10.65
N GLY A 77 12.58 -5.92 -11.47
CA GLY A 77 13.76 -6.60 -10.98
C GLY A 77 13.47 -8.00 -10.47
N ASN A 78 14.41 -8.58 -9.74
CA ASN A 78 14.36 -9.98 -9.30
C ASN A 78 14.48 -10.16 -7.78
N LYS A 79 14.36 -9.08 -7.01
CA LYS A 79 14.52 -9.12 -5.55
C LYS A 79 13.26 -9.52 -4.80
N ILE A 80 12.10 -9.34 -5.41
CA ILE A 80 10.81 -9.70 -4.80
C ILE A 80 10.40 -11.06 -5.33
N THR A 81 10.29 -12.04 -4.43
CA THR A 81 9.80 -13.37 -4.76
C THR A 81 8.52 -13.63 -3.94
N LEU A 82 7.42 -13.87 -4.65
CA LEU A 82 6.12 -14.18 -4.06
C LEU A 82 5.63 -15.53 -4.58
N ASP A 83 4.72 -16.12 -3.85
CA ASP A 83 4.05 -17.36 -4.30
C ASP A 83 3.00 -16.99 -5.37
N TRP A 84 3.48 -16.78 -6.59
CA TRP A 84 2.65 -16.32 -7.70
C TRP A 84 1.44 -17.21 -7.96
N ALA A 85 1.61 -18.52 -7.81
CA ALA A 85 0.56 -19.49 -8.06
C ALA A 85 -0.63 -19.37 -7.09
N ASN A 86 -0.40 -18.88 -5.89
CA ASN A 86 -1.41 -18.79 -4.84
C ASN A 86 -1.72 -17.35 -4.41
N LEU A 87 -1.26 -16.36 -5.17
CA LEU A 87 -1.40 -14.96 -4.78
C LEU A 87 -2.79 -14.39 -5.09
N LYS A 88 -3.43 -14.84 -6.16
CA LYS A 88 -4.75 -14.36 -6.55
C LYS A 88 -5.77 -14.58 -5.44
N GLY A 89 -6.54 -13.54 -5.14
CA GLY A 89 -7.55 -13.57 -4.09
C GLY A 89 -7.04 -13.19 -2.70
N LYS A 90 -5.72 -13.07 -2.52
CA LYS A 90 -5.14 -12.67 -1.24
C LYS A 90 -5.09 -11.15 -1.12
N LYS A 91 -5.14 -10.67 0.11
CA LYS A 91 -4.88 -9.25 0.39
C LYS A 91 -3.38 -9.00 0.40
N LEU A 92 -2.98 -7.92 -0.23
CA LEU A 92 -1.59 -7.52 -0.39
C LEU A 92 -1.47 -6.02 -0.16
N CYS A 93 -0.46 -5.62 0.60
CA CYS A 93 -0.14 -4.21 0.80
C CYS A 93 1.12 -3.86 0.02
N VAL A 94 1.12 -2.71 -0.63
CA VAL A 94 2.30 -2.18 -1.32
C VAL A 94 2.58 -0.77 -0.82
N THR A 95 3.87 -0.49 -0.59
CA THR A 95 4.34 0.85 -0.26
C THR A 95 5.24 1.34 -1.40
N GLY A 96 4.91 2.49 -1.95
CA GLY A 96 5.70 3.07 -3.03
C GLY A 96 5.15 4.41 -3.47
N VAL A 97 5.79 4.97 -4.49
CA VAL A 97 5.42 6.26 -5.05
C VAL A 97 4.17 6.09 -5.91
N TYR A 98 3.19 6.95 -5.69
CA TYR A 98 2.01 7.03 -6.55
C TYR A 98 2.38 7.64 -7.88
N GLU A 99 2.14 6.92 -8.97
CA GLU A 99 2.41 7.42 -10.31
C GLU A 99 1.33 6.98 -11.31
N LEU A 100 1.28 7.62 -12.46
CA LEU A 100 0.41 7.23 -13.55
C LEU A 100 1.25 6.59 -14.65
N HIS A 101 0.82 5.42 -15.11
CA HIS A 101 1.41 4.75 -16.27
C HIS A 101 0.33 4.66 -17.35
N LYS A 102 0.55 5.35 -18.48
CA LYS A 102 -0.46 5.46 -19.56
C LYS A 102 -1.81 5.94 -19.03
N GLY A 103 -1.78 6.91 -18.09
CA GLY A 103 -2.96 7.48 -17.48
C GLY A 103 -3.62 6.65 -16.37
N ARG A 104 -3.04 5.52 -16.00
CA ARG A 104 -3.61 4.60 -15.00
C ARG A 104 -2.77 4.58 -13.71
N PRO A 105 -3.42 4.46 -12.54
CA PRO A 105 -2.69 4.37 -11.28
C PRO A 105 -1.75 3.17 -11.22
N GLU A 106 -0.50 3.42 -10.87
CA GLU A 106 0.54 2.39 -10.76
C GLU A 106 1.47 2.70 -9.58
N ILE A 107 1.91 1.64 -8.91
CA ILE A 107 2.95 1.70 -7.89
C ILE A 107 4.03 0.71 -8.29
N VAL A 108 5.27 1.19 -8.42
CA VAL A 108 6.42 0.32 -8.72
C VAL A 108 6.99 -0.22 -7.42
N ALA A 109 7.21 -1.52 -7.35
CA ALA A 109 7.89 -2.17 -6.24
C ALA A 109 9.09 -2.95 -6.78
N ALA A 110 10.26 -2.73 -6.19
CA ALA A 110 11.51 -3.40 -6.55
C ALA A 110 12.22 -4.00 -5.36
N GLN A 111 11.83 -3.66 -4.13
CA GLN A 111 12.45 -4.12 -2.89
C GLN A 111 11.43 -4.93 -2.06
N PRO A 112 11.86 -6.02 -1.42
CA PRO A 112 10.95 -6.89 -0.65
C PRO A 112 10.17 -6.17 0.44
N GLN A 113 10.77 -5.17 1.08
CA GLN A 113 10.11 -4.42 2.15
C GLN A 113 8.95 -3.55 1.67
N GLN A 114 8.80 -3.36 0.36
CA GLN A 114 7.66 -2.64 -0.21
C GLN A 114 6.37 -3.48 -0.23
N ILE A 115 6.48 -4.77 -0.02
CA ILE A 115 5.35 -5.71 -0.07
C ILE A 115 5.10 -6.27 1.33
N ALA A 116 3.83 -6.32 1.73
CA ALA A 116 3.43 -6.93 2.99
C ALA A 116 2.07 -7.60 2.85
N PHE A 117 1.88 -8.65 3.63
CA PHE A 117 0.57 -9.30 3.78
C PHE A 117 -0.04 -8.84 5.10
N PRO A 118 -1.26 -8.30 5.10
CA PRO A 118 -1.91 -7.86 6.33
C PRO A 118 -2.37 -9.00 7.20
#